data_909d802d0154403849b8edb5a6869d70
#
_entry.id   909d802d0154403849b8edb5a6869d70
#
_cell.length_a   1.000
_cell.length_b   1.000
_cell.length_c   1.000
_cell.angle_alpha   90.00
_cell.angle_beta   90.00
_cell.angle_gamma   90.00
#
_symmetry.space_group_name_H-M   'P 1'
#
loop_
_entity.id
_entity.type
_entity.pdbx_description
1 polymer ?
#
loop_
_entity_poly.entity_id
_entity_poly.type
_entity_poly.pdbx_seq_one_letter_code
_entity_poly.pdbx_strand_id
1 'polypeptide(L)'
;MISQDDLYRIVGLAVVLIFIISIATKAFSYQTKIMEGMTNSSTDKDKMGSTVSSNNDKISDSLLVSKYRSDYEDTIINLEKGVSTALLSEVINNADTVSGDPTSAASIKAITAMNALKDFRETLNQSMIILDKSG
;
A
#
# COMPACT_ATOMS: atom_id res chain seq x y z
N MET A 1 10.01 -45.57 27.43
CA MET A 1 9.21 -44.53 28.11
C MET A 1 9.56 -43.21 27.44
N ILE A 2 8.61 -42.56 26.78
CA ILE A 2 8.81 -41.24 26.17
C ILE A 2 8.84 -40.25 27.35
N SER A 3 9.88 -39.41 27.41
CA SER A 3 9.97 -38.40 28.46
C SER A 3 8.91 -37.31 28.22
N GLN A 4 8.46 -36.65 29.30
CA GLN A 4 7.49 -35.55 29.17
C GLN A 4 8.02 -34.43 28.26
N ASP A 5 9.30 -34.19 28.26
CA ASP A 5 9.94 -33.19 27.38
C ASP A 5 9.91 -33.60 25.91
N ASP A 6 10.04 -34.88 25.61
CA ASP A 6 9.92 -35.39 24.23
C ASP A 6 8.48 -35.29 23.74
N LEU A 7 7.50 -35.50 24.61
CA LEU A 7 6.09 -35.34 24.29
C LEU A 7 5.76 -33.90 23.93
N TYR A 8 6.22 -32.93 24.72
CA TYR A 8 6.00 -31.49 24.41
C TYR A 8 6.69 -31.08 23.12
N ARG A 9 7.88 -31.60 22.81
CA ARG A 9 8.57 -31.36 21.55
C ARG A 9 7.80 -31.89 20.35
N ILE A 10 7.28 -33.11 20.45
CA ILE A 10 6.50 -33.74 19.37
C ILE A 10 5.18 -33.00 19.15
N VAL A 11 4.48 -32.61 20.21
CA VAL A 11 3.22 -31.85 20.14
C VAL A 11 3.49 -30.46 19.56
N GLY A 12 4.54 -29.76 19.99
CA GLY A 12 4.93 -28.48 19.47
C GLY A 12 5.27 -28.54 17.97
N LEU A 13 6.02 -29.55 17.55
CA LEU A 13 6.36 -29.75 16.13
C LEU A 13 5.12 -30.06 15.28
N ALA A 14 4.18 -30.87 15.81
CA ALA A 14 2.92 -31.16 15.12
C ALA A 14 2.06 -29.89 14.91
N VAL A 15 1.97 -29.04 15.92
CA VAL A 15 1.24 -27.76 15.83
C VAL A 15 1.88 -26.85 14.77
N VAL A 16 3.20 -26.73 14.75
CA VAL A 16 3.92 -25.92 13.75
C VAL A 16 3.69 -26.47 12.34
N LEU A 17 3.71 -27.77 12.13
CA LEU A 17 3.44 -28.40 10.83
C LEU A 17 2.00 -28.13 10.36
N ILE A 18 1.00 -28.21 11.25
CA ILE A 18 -0.39 -27.90 10.92
C ILE A 18 -0.52 -26.43 10.51
N PHE A 19 0.20 -25.52 11.17
CA PHE A 19 0.19 -24.10 10.84
C PHE A 19 0.81 -23.84 9.45
N ILE A 20 1.95 -24.47 9.14
CA ILE A 20 2.62 -24.35 7.84
C ILE A 20 1.72 -24.88 6.72
N ILE A 21 1.09 -26.04 6.91
CA ILE A 21 0.16 -26.63 5.94
C ILE A 21 -1.05 -25.72 5.74
N SER A 22 -1.58 -25.13 6.81
CA SER A 22 -2.73 -24.21 6.74
C SER A 22 -2.41 -22.91 5.99
N ILE A 23 -1.21 -22.38 6.15
CA ILE A 23 -0.74 -21.21 5.39
C ILE A 23 -0.51 -21.58 3.93
N ALA A 24 0.13 -22.71 3.65
CA ALA A 24 0.39 -23.19 2.31
C ALA A 24 -0.90 -23.43 1.52
N THR A 25 -1.91 -24.06 2.12
CA THR A 25 -3.21 -24.32 1.46
C THR A 25 -3.96 -23.03 1.16
N LYS A 26 -3.87 -22.02 2.04
CA LYS A 26 -4.46 -20.69 1.77
C LYS A 26 -3.70 -19.97 0.64
N ALA A 27 -2.37 -19.99 0.65
CA ALA A 27 -1.56 -19.39 -0.40
C ALA A 27 -1.82 -20.04 -1.78
N PHE A 28 -1.94 -21.36 -1.85
CA PHE A 28 -2.32 -22.07 -3.08
C PHE A 28 -3.75 -21.75 -3.54
N SER A 29 -4.72 -21.61 -2.63
CA SER A 29 -6.09 -21.20 -2.97
C SER A 29 -6.16 -19.80 -3.59
N TYR A 30 -5.27 -18.89 -3.19
CA TYR A 30 -5.19 -17.56 -3.80
C TYR A 30 -4.55 -17.63 -5.20
N GLN A 31 -3.53 -18.47 -5.40
CA GLN A 31 -2.88 -18.64 -6.71
C GLN A 31 -3.79 -19.32 -7.74
N THR A 32 -4.57 -20.32 -7.36
CA THR A 32 -5.51 -20.99 -8.27
C THR A 32 -6.62 -20.07 -8.74
N LYS A 33 -7.15 -19.19 -7.87
CA LYS A 33 -8.14 -18.18 -8.28
C LYS A 33 -7.60 -17.15 -9.28
N ILE A 34 -6.30 -16.85 -9.22
CA ILE A 34 -5.65 -15.94 -10.18
C ILE A 34 -5.38 -16.66 -11.50
N MET A 35 -5.04 -17.96 -11.49
CA MET A 35 -4.75 -18.73 -12.70
C MET A 35 -5.99 -19.19 -13.46
N GLU A 36 -7.11 -19.45 -12.81
CA GLU A 36 -8.37 -19.78 -13.52
C GLU A 36 -8.91 -18.63 -14.38
N GLY A 37 -8.47 -17.38 -14.10
CA GLY A 37 -8.74 -16.22 -14.95
C GLY A 37 -7.84 -16.10 -16.19
N MET A 38 -6.75 -16.90 -16.29
CA MET A 38 -5.75 -16.76 -17.36
C MET A 38 -5.74 -17.88 -18.39
N THR A 39 -6.54 -18.92 -18.26
CA THR A 39 -6.57 -20.06 -19.20
C THR A 39 -7.85 -20.12 -19.98
N ASN A 40 -8.10 -19.15 -20.90
CA ASN A 40 -8.90 -19.41 -22.10
C ASN A 40 -8.56 -18.43 -23.23
N SER A 41 -7.90 -18.99 -24.19
CA SER A 41 -7.77 -18.67 -25.64
C SER A 41 -8.33 -17.35 -26.18
N SER A 42 -7.45 -16.59 -26.79
CA SER A 42 -7.56 -15.77 -28.05
C SER A 42 -8.76 -14.83 -28.31
N THR A 43 -9.73 -14.70 -27.40
CA THR A 43 -10.79 -13.68 -27.45
C THR A 43 -10.80 -12.77 -26.21
N ASP A 44 -9.80 -12.87 -25.34
CA ASP A 44 -9.85 -12.36 -23.95
C ASP A 44 -9.18 -11.02 -23.72
N LYS A 45 -8.63 -10.35 -24.73
CA LYS A 45 -8.11 -8.97 -24.52
C LYS A 45 -9.24 -8.00 -24.14
N ASP A 46 -10.42 -8.21 -24.71
CA ASP A 46 -11.59 -7.39 -24.40
C ASP A 46 -12.19 -7.74 -23.03
N LYS A 47 -12.08 -9.02 -22.61
CA LYS A 47 -12.56 -9.47 -21.30
C LYS A 47 -11.69 -9.00 -20.14
N MET A 48 -10.36 -8.95 -20.30
CA MET A 48 -9.47 -8.45 -19.26
C MET A 48 -9.74 -6.96 -19.01
N GLY A 49 -9.86 -6.16 -20.06
CA GLY A 49 -10.22 -4.74 -19.96
C GLY A 49 -11.56 -4.54 -19.27
N SER A 50 -12.57 -5.30 -19.62
CA SER A 50 -13.91 -5.22 -19.02
C SER A 50 -13.90 -5.69 -17.55
N THR A 51 -13.11 -6.70 -17.20
CA THR A 51 -12.98 -7.17 -15.82
C THR A 51 -12.28 -6.13 -14.94
N VAL A 52 -11.21 -5.52 -15.44
CA VAL A 52 -10.51 -4.43 -14.73
C VAL A 52 -11.43 -3.22 -14.55
N SER A 53 -12.16 -2.83 -15.59
CA SER A 53 -13.15 -1.75 -15.51
C SER A 53 -14.21 -2.06 -14.46
N SER A 54 -14.84 -3.24 -14.52
CA SER A 54 -15.85 -3.65 -13.55
C SER A 54 -15.33 -3.69 -12.10
N ASN A 55 -14.07 -4.06 -11.89
CA ASN A 55 -13.48 -4.03 -10.56
C ASN A 55 -13.21 -2.58 -10.09
N ASN A 56 -12.78 -1.70 -10.98
CA ASN A 56 -12.63 -0.28 -10.68
C ASN A 56 -13.97 0.37 -10.34
N ASP A 57 -15.02 0.05 -11.09
CA ASP A 57 -16.37 0.52 -10.81
C ASP A 57 -16.85 0.06 -9.43
N LYS A 58 -16.62 -1.21 -9.07
CA LYS A 58 -16.96 -1.74 -7.74
C LYS A 58 -16.18 -1.05 -6.61
N ILE A 59 -14.91 -0.72 -6.83
CA ILE A 59 -14.10 0.03 -5.86
C ILE A 59 -14.67 1.44 -5.72
N SER A 60 -14.95 2.11 -6.82
CA SER A 60 -15.56 3.44 -6.83
C SER A 60 -16.90 3.46 -6.14
N ASP A 61 -17.75 2.46 -6.41
CA ASP A 61 -19.06 2.29 -5.75
C ASP A 61 -18.89 2.03 -4.24
N SER A 62 -17.91 1.24 -3.84
CA SER A 62 -17.65 0.96 -2.41
C SER A 62 -17.18 2.19 -1.65
N LEU A 63 -16.46 3.07 -2.30
CA LEU A 63 -16.00 4.35 -1.76
C LEU A 63 -17.09 5.43 -1.82
N LEU A 64 -18.21 5.19 -2.52
CA LEU A 64 -19.27 6.17 -2.75
C LEU A 64 -18.71 7.52 -3.25
N VAL A 65 -17.76 7.46 -4.19
CA VAL A 65 -16.99 8.61 -4.67
C VAL A 65 -17.90 9.76 -5.11
N SER A 66 -18.95 9.46 -5.89
CA SER A 66 -19.90 10.46 -6.35
C SER A 66 -20.68 11.15 -5.21
N LYS A 67 -20.89 10.44 -4.09
CA LYS A 67 -21.61 10.98 -2.93
C LYS A 67 -20.73 11.83 -2.02
N TYR A 68 -19.47 11.40 -1.81
CA TYR A 68 -18.55 12.02 -0.87
C TYR A 68 -17.40 12.75 -1.55
N ARG A 69 -17.52 13.06 -2.83
CA ARG A 69 -16.47 13.71 -3.62
C ARG A 69 -15.93 14.96 -2.97
N SER A 70 -16.80 15.86 -2.57
CA SER A 70 -16.41 17.13 -1.93
C SER A 70 -15.66 16.90 -0.61
N ASP A 71 -16.07 15.92 0.19
CA ASP A 71 -15.40 15.59 1.45
C ASP A 71 -14.01 15.01 1.20
N TYR A 72 -13.83 14.22 0.12
CA TYR A 72 -12.55 13.71 -0.28
C TYR A 72 -11.62 14.80 -0.84
N GLU A 73 -12.15 15.72 -1.67
CA GLU A 73 -11.42 16.88 -2.18
C GLU A 73 -10.92 17.74 -1.02
N ASP A 74 -11.79 18.10 -0.08
CA ASP A 74 -11.44 18.89 1.10
C ASP A 74 -10.39 18.18 1.98
N THR A 75 -10.53 16.87 2.14
CA THR A 75 -9.55 16.07 2.89
C THR A 75 -8.18 16.09 2.23
N ILE A 76 -8.11 15.88 0.91
CA ILE A 76 -6.85 15.89 0.15
C ILE A 76 -6.20 17.28 0.21
N ILE A 77 -6.98 18.35 0.03
CA ILE A 77 -6.50 19.74 0.10
C ILE A 77 -5.91 20.04 1.48
N ASN A 78 -6.60 19.64 2.56
CA ASN A 78 -6.12 19.86 3.92
C ASN A 78 -4.86 19.07 4.24
N LEU A 79 -4.78 17.81 3.76
CA LEU A 79 -3.56 17.01 3.87
C LEU A 79 -2.40 17.64 3.09
N GLU A 80 -2.64 18.12 1.87
CA GLU A 80 -1.62 18.79 1.07
C GLU A 80 -1.06 20.04 1.75
N LYS A 81 -1.93 20.86 2.35
CA LYS A 81 -1.52 22.02 3.15
C LYS A 81 -0.65 21.60 4.35
N GLY A 82 -1.08 20.57 5.08
CA GLY A 82 -0.34 20.03 6.23
C GLY A 82 1.05 19.54 5.82
N VAL A 83 1.12 18.73 4.76
CA VAL A 83 2.39 18.20 4.22
C VAL A 83 3.30 19.30 3.71
N SER A 84 2.75 20.30 3.02
CA SER A 84 3.54 21.45 2.52
C SER A 84 4.12 22.27 3.67
N THR A 85 3.34 22.46 4.74
CA THR A 85 3.82 23.14 5.96
C THR A 85 4.91 22.33 6.68
N ALA A 86 4.73 21.02 6.78
CA ALA A 86 5.72 20.13 7.35
C ALA A 86 7.02 20.13 6.54
N LEU A 87 6.92 20.07 5.21
CA LEU A 87 8.07 20.14 4.32
C LEU A 87 8.83 21.47 4.48
N LEU A 88 8.12 22.59 4.53
CA LEU A 88 8.74 23.89 4.79
C LEU A 88 9.45 23.94 6.14
N SER A 89 8.81 23.39 7.17
CA SER A 89 9.42 23.29 8.52
C SER A 89 10.70 22.44 8.50
N GLU A 90 10.68 21.28 7.82
CA GLU A 90 11.87 20.44 7.68
C GLU A 90 13.01 21.15 6.93
N VAL A 91 12.68 21.89 5.86
CA VAL A 91 13.69 22.68 5.12
C VAL A 91 14.32 23.75 6.01
N ILE A 92 13.49 24.51 6.72
CA ILE A 92 13.99 25.61 7.59
C ILE A 92 14.83 25.06 8.76
N ASN A 93 14.32 24.04 9.44
CA ASN A 93 14.97 23.50 10.64
C ASN A 93 16.28 22.75 10.33
N ASN A 94 16.44 22.24 9.11
CA ASN A 94 17.64 21.48 8.74
C ASN A 94 18.55 22.21 7.74
N ALA A 95 18.25 23.46 7.40
CA ALA A 95 19.02 24.24 6.40
C ALA A 95 20.51 24.30 6.76
N ASP A 96 20.84 24.66 8.00
CA ASP A 96 22.23 24.77 8.47
C ASP A 96 22.94 23.41 8.51
N THR A 97 22.23 22.37 8.93
CA THR A 97 22.78 21.00 9.00
C THR A 97 23.13 20.49 7.60
N VAL A 98 22.22 20.66 6.65
CA VAL A 98 22.42 20.18 5.27
C VAL A 98 23.44 21.02 4.53
N SER A 99 23.49 22.34 4.75
CA SER A 99 24.46 23.22 4.10
C SER A 99 25.88 23.05 4.64
N GLY A 100 26.02 22.68 5.93
CA GLY A 100 27.30 22.49 6.57
C GLY A 100 28.01 21.21 6.14
N ASP A 101 27.32 20.07 6.17
CA ASP A 101 27.82 18.77 5.69
C ASP A 101 26.67 17.94 5.14
N PRO A 102 26.42 17.98 3.81
CA PRO A 102 25.33 17.25 3.18
C PRO A 102 25.49 15.71 3.26
N THR A 103 26.69 15.22 3.57
CA THR A 103 27.00 13.77 3.65
C THR A 103 26.88 13.20 5.06
N SER A 104 26.70 14.05 6.05
CA SER A 104 26.52 13.61 7.43
C SER A 104 25.26 12.76 7.62
N ALA A 105 25.26 11.87 8.60
CA ALA A 105 24.10 11.05 8.92
C ALA A 105 22.86 11.90 9.26
N ALA A 106 23.04 13.05 9.89
CA ALA A 106 21.98 14.00 10.21
C ALA A 106 21.38 14.62 8.93
N SER A 107 22.24 15.07 8.01
CA SER A 107 21.81 15.62 6.71
C SER A 107 21.08 14.58 5.85
N ILE A 108 21.60 13.35 5.78
CA ILE A 108 20.96 12.26 5.06
C ILE A 108 19.58 11.98 5.63
N LYS A 109 19.42 11.95 6.95
CA LYS A 109 18.13 11.76 7.61
C LYS A 109 17.15 12.89 7.28
N ALA A 110 17.59 14.14 7.33
CA ALA A 110 16.79 15.31 7.00
C ALA A 110 16.33 15.27 5.53
N ILE A 111 17.26 15.01 4.60
CA ILE A 111 16.96 14.89 3.17
C ILE A 111 15.97 13.76 2.91
N THR A 112 16.11 12.62 3.59
CA THR A 112 15.18 11.50 3.47
C THR A 112 13.78 11.88 3.94
N ALA A 113 13.65 12.59 5.06
CA ALA A 113 12.37 13.07 5.57
C ALA A 113 11.71 14.07 4.60
N MET A 114 12.48 15.01 4.06
CA MET A 114 11.99 15.96 3.04
C MET A 114 11.52 15.25 1.77
N ASN A 115 12.26 14.25 1.29
CA ASN A 115 11.86 13.48 0.12
C ASN A 115 10.56 12.69 0.38
N ALA A 116 10.42 12.06 1.55
CA ALA A 116 9.18 11.35 1.92
C ALA A 116 7.96 12.28 1.95
N LEU A 117 8.11 13.50 2.48
CA LEU A 117 7.03 14.51 2.47
C LEU A 117 6.69 14.97 1.04
N LYS A 118 7.70 15.17 0.21
CA LYS A 118 7.52 15.51 -1.21
C LYS A 118 6.78 14.41 -1.96
N ASP A 119 7.18 13.16 -1.79
CA ASP A 119 6.57 12.01 -2.45
C ASP A 119 5.11 11.83 -1.98
N PHE A 120 4.85 12.05 -0.68
CA PHE A 120 3.49 12.02 -0.17
C PHE A 120 2.61 13.12 -0.76
N ARG A 121 3.14 14.35 -0.87
CA ARG A 121 2.43 15.45 -1.54
C ARG A 121 2.11 15.12 -3.00
N GLU A 122 3.04 14.49 -3.72
CA GLU A 122 2.79 14.05 -5.10
C GLU A 122 1.71 12.98 -5.17
N THR A 123 1.69 12.03 -4.21
CA THR A 123 0.63 11.04 -4.08
C THR A 123 -0.74 11.69 -3.86
N LEU A 124 -0.83 12.73 -3.03
CA LEU A 124 -2.08 13.48 -2.83
C LEU A 124 -2.55 14.16 -4.11
N ASN A 125 -1.63 14.76 -4.86
CA ASN A 125 -1.95 15.38 -6.16
C ASN A 125 -2.46 14.34 -7.18
N GLN A 126 -1.84 13.16 -7.24
CA GLN A 126 -2.33 12.05 -8.08
C GLN A 126 -3.71 11.56 -7.63
N SER A 127 -3.95 11.51 -6.33
CA SER A 127 -5.26 11.14 -5.77
C SER A 127 -6.35 12.14 -6.18
N MET A 128 -6.04 13.44 -6.19
CA MET A 128 -6.96 14.47 -6.68
C MET A 128 -7.29 14.27 -8.16
N ILE A 129 -6.27 14.00 -8.99
CA ILE A 129 -6.47 13.74 -10.43
C ILE A 129 -7.36 12.51 -10.67
N ILE A 130 -7.19 11.47 -9.87
CA ILE A 130 -8.03 10.27 -9.94
C ILE A 130 -9.47 10.62 -9.55
N LEU A 131 -9.65 11.38 -8.47
CA LEU A 131 -10.96 11.82 -8.00
C LEU A 131 -11.68 12.65 -9.06
N ASP A 132 -10.97 13.56 -9.74
CA ASP A 132 -11.50 14.36 -10.84
C ASP A 132 -11.98 13.55 -12.03
N LYS A 133 -11.31 12.43 -12.31
CA LYS A 133 -11.67 11.53 -13.41
C LYS A 133 -12.79 10.54 -13.05
N SER A 134 -13.08 10.37 -11.77
CA SER A 134 -14.06 9.41 -11.25
C SER A 134 -15.48 9.98 -11.15
N GLY A 135 -15.68 11.24 -11.40
CA GLY A 135 -16.96 11.95 -11.42
C GLY A 135 -17.27 12.44 -12.81
#